data_efce7228a5ec8db83b65e1d12a9446b6
#
_entry.id   efce7228a5ec8db83b65e1d12a9446b6
#
_cell.length_a   1.000
_cell.length_b   1.000
_cell.length_c   1.000
_cell.angle_alpha   90.00
_cell.angle_beta   90.00
_cell.angle_gamma   90.00
#
_symmetry.space_group_name_H-M   'P 1'
#
loop_
_entity.id
_entity.type
_entity.pdbx_description
1 polymer ?
#
loop_
_entity_poly.entity_id
_entity_poly.type
_entity_poly.pdbx_seq_one_letter_code
_entity_poly.pdbx_strand_id
1 'polypeptide(L)'
;MNRSSAGETAKEPRPPRRRETAAARAERAATICRRLARAYPAADCSLDFGNPFELLVATILSAQCTDRRVNLVTVDLFRRWPTPAALAAARPRELEAVIRSTGFFRAKAKSLLGCARGLLERHDGEVPRSLEALVQLAGVGRKTANVVMGVAFGEATGVVVDTHVGRISRRLGLTRQTDAVRAERDLVKVVPRTHWIAFSHRLIEHGRSVCLARRPRCAGCVLADLCPRVGVP
;
A
#
# COMPACT_ATOMS: atom_id res chain seq x y z
N MET A 1 59.66 -24.34 -21.97
CA MET A 1 58.22 -24.40 -22.33
C MET A 1 57.53 -25.11 -21.18
N ASN A 2 56.91 -24.35 -20.30
CA ASN A 2 56.22 -24.90 -19.13
C ASN A 2 54.83 -24.26 -19.06
N ARG A 3 53.80 -25.02 -19.39
CA ARG A 3 52.39 -24.55 -19.35
C ARG A 3 51.84 -24.86 -17.94
N SER A 4 51.68 -23.82 -17.13
CA SER A 4 50.94 -23.90 -15.88
C SER A 4 49.45 -24.02 -16.20
N SER A 5 48.84 -25.14 -15.84
CA SER A 5 47.41 -25.38 -15.85
C SER A 5 46.80 -24.71 -14.60
N ALA A 6 46.03 -23.63 -14.82
CA ALA A 6 45.23 -23.03 -13.77
C ALA A 6 44.06 -23.96 -13.42
N GLY A 7 44.04 -24.44 -12.18
CA GLY A 7 42.98 -25.27 -11.64
C GLY A 7 41.69 -24.48 -11.49
N GLU A 8 40.68 -24.87 -12.25
CA GLU A 8 39.30 -24.41 -12.16
C GLU A 8 38.65 -25.02 -10.90
N THR A 9 38.55 -24.22 -9.84
CA THR A 9 37.86 -24.64 -8.61
C THR A 9 36.37 -24.75 -8.89
N ALA A 10 35.89 -25.98 -9.06
CA ALA A 10 34.50 -26.33 -9.17
C ALA A 10 33.75 -25.84 -7.94
N LYS A 11 32.80 -24.92 -8.15
CA LYS A 11 31.90 -24.38 -7.13
C LYS A 11 31.00 -25.50 -6.62
N GLU A 12 31.21 -25.94 -5.38
CA GLU A 12 30.37 -26.95 -4.74
C GLU A 12 28.87 -26.62 -4.88
N PRO A 13 28.03 -27.61 -5.24
CA PRO A 13 26.58 -27.41 -5.37
C PRO A 13 26.02 -27.05 -4.00
N ARG A 14 25.41 -25.86 -3.89
CA ARG A 14 24.69 -25.42 -2.69
C ARG A 14 23.62 -26.44 -2.33
N PRO A 15 23.58 -26.97 -1.10
CA PRO A 15 22.56 -27.94 -0.69
C PRO A 15 21.16 -27.36 -0.92
N PRO A 16 20.16 -28.18 -1.30
CA PRO A 16 18.82 -27.73 -1.56
C PRO A 16 18.26 -27.05 -0.30
N ARG A 17 17.91 -25.76 -0.42
CA ARG A 17 17.32 -25.00 0.70
C ARG A 17 16.03 -25.70 1.12
N ARG A 18 16.02 -26.25 2.32
CA ARG A 18 14.83 -26.83 2.95
C ARG A 18 13.68 -25.82 2.82
N ARG A 19 12.52 -26.25 2.31
CA ARG A 19 11.35 -25.36 2.16
C ARG A 19 10.97 -24.84 3.55
N GLU A 20 10.95 -23.53 3.71
CA GLU A 20 10.51 -22.88 4.93
C GLU A 20 9.07 -23.28 5.27
N THR A 21 8.83 -23.74 6.50
CA THR A 21 7.50 -24.08 6.98
C THR A 21 6.61 -22.83 7.11
N ALA A 22 5.28 -23.01 7.16
CA ALA A 22 4.35 -21.90 7.37
C ALA A 22 4.59 -21.21 8.71
N ALA A 23 4.87 -21.98 9.77
CA ALA A 23 5.17 -21.45 11.11
C ALA A 23 6.47 -20.61 11.11
N ALA A 24 7.55 -21.13 10.53
CA ALA A 24 8.82 -20.40 10.43
C ALA A 24 8.67 -19.10 9.62
N ARG A 25 7.84 -19.11 8.57
CA ARG A 25 7.54 -17.90 7.79
C ARG A 25 6.77 -16.87 8.59
N ALA A 26 5.80 -17.29 9.38
CA ALA A 26 5.02 -16.39 10.24
C ALA A 26 5.92 -15.77 11.35
N GLU A 27 6.82 -16.55 11.95
CA GLU A 27 7.77 -16.05 12.94
C GLU A 27 8.76 -15.04 12.32
N ARG A 28 9.27 -15.33 11.13
CA ARG A 28 10.11 -14.41 10.35
C ARG A 28 9.36 -13.15 9.99
N ALA A 29 8.09 -13.24 9.57
CA ALA A 29 7.24 -12.08 9.29
C ALA A 29 7.04 -11.21 10.54
N ALA A 30 6.80 -11.80 11.71
CA ALA A 30 6.69 -11.08 12.97
C ALA A 30 8.02 -10.36 13.32
N THR A 31 9.16 -11.00 13.08
CA THR A 31 10.48 -10.37 13.29
C THR A 31 10.71 -9.23 12.31
N ILE A 32 10.32 -9.37 11.04
CA ILE A 32 10.34 -8.30 10.03
C ILE A 32 9.50 -7.12 10.52
N CYS A 33 8.28 -7.35 11.00
CA CYS A 33 7.41 -6.28 11.52
C CYS A 33 8.06 -5.52 12.68
N ARG A 34 8.67 -6.21 13.64
CA ARG A 34 9.39 -5.57 14.76
C ARG A 34 10.57 -4.73 14.30
N ARG A 35 11.37 -5.21 13.35
CA ARG A 35 12.52 -4.44 12.81
C ARG A 35 12.06 -3.21 12.02
N LEU A 36 11.02 -3.35 11.20
CA LEU A 36 10.42 -2.23 10.48
C LEU A 36 9.83 -1.19 11.46
N ALA A 37 9.23 -1.62 12.57
CA ALA A 37 8.71 -0.72 13.59
C ALA A 37 9.82 0.14 14.23
N ARG A 38 10.99 -0.44 14.47
CA ARG A 38 12.14 0.28 15.01
C ARG A 38 12.78 1.20 13.98
N ALA A 39 12.86 0.77 12.71
CA ALA A 39 13.49 1.55 11.64
C ALA A 39 12.61 2.70 11.14
N TYR A 40 11.29 2.54 11.21
CA TYR A 40 10.30 3.49 10.68
C TYR A 40 9.19 3.74 11.70
N PRO A 41 9.50 4.31 12.88
CA PRO A 41 8.50 4.52 13.95
C PRO A 41 7.42 5.51 13.56
N ALA A 42 7.73 6.50 12.72
CA ALA A 42 6.83 7.56 12.26
C ALA A 42 6.16 7.25 10.90
N ALA A 43 6.32 6.01 10.37
CA ALA A 43 5.70 5.66 9.09
C ALA A 43 4.18 5.59 9.23
N ASP A 44 3.49 6.45 8.50
CA ASP A 44 2.04 6.59 8.51
C ASP A 44 1.50 6.95 7.12
N CYS A 45 0.20 7.20 7.02
CA CYS A 45 -0.45 7.66 5.81
C CYS A 45 0.14 8.99 5.35
N SER A 46 0.55 9.05 4.07
CA SER A 46 1.14 10.27 3.50
C SER A 46 0.08 11.22 2.91
N LEU A 47 -1.20 10.87 2.96
CA LEU A 47 -2.31 11.74 2.54
C LEU A 47 -2.72 12.65 3.70
N ASP A 48 -2.96 13.93 3.41
CA ASP A 48 -3.46 14.90 4.38
C ASP A 48 -4.99 14.82 4.43
N PHE A 49 -5.55 14.69 5.63
CA PHE A 49 -6.98 14.60 5.87
C PHE A 49 -7.33 15.01 7.31
N GLY A 50 -8.50 15.59 7.50
CA GLY A 50 -9.03 15.95 8.82
C GLY A 50 -10.13 15.01 9.32
N ASN A 51 -10.72 14.19 8.44
CA ASN A 51 -11.83 13.27 8.76
C ASN A 51 -11.89 12.08 7.78
N PRO A 52 -12.71 11.04 8.06
CA PRO A 52 -12.83 9.86 7.20
C PRO A 52 -13.29 10.14 5.77
N PHE A 53 -14.15 11.15 5.56
CA PHE A 53 -14.60 11.55 4.22
C PHE A 53 -13.44 12.12 3.40
N GLU A 54 -12.66 13.00 3.97
CA GLU A 54 -11.48 13.57 3.31
C GLU A 54 -10.45 12.49 2.94
N LEU A 55 -10.20 11.53 3.86
CA LEU A 55 -9.33 10.40 3.56
C LEU A 55 -9.87 9.55 2.41
N LEU A 56 -11.18 9.27 2.38
CA LEU A 56 -11.80 8.49 1.31
C LEU A 56 -11.62 9.18 -0.05
N VAL A 57 -11.92 10.49 -0.11
CA VAL A 57 -11.75 11.33 -1.32
C VAL A 57 -10.28 11.36 -1.75
N ALA A 58 -9.36 11.65 -0.83
CA ALA A 58 -7.92 11.69 -1.11
C ALA A 58 -7.41 10.33 -1.63
N THR A 59 -7.89 9.22 -1.04
CA THR A 59 -7.51 7.87 -1.47
C THR A 59 -8.04 7.55 -2.87
N ILE A 60 -9.25 7.97 -3.23
CA ILE A 60 -9.76 7.83 -4.61
C ILE A 60 -8.88 8.63 -5.59
N LEU A 61 -8.47 9.84 -5.21
CA LEU A 61 -7.61 10.69 -6.03
C LEU A 61 -6.18 10.15 -6.16
N SER A 62 -5.68 9.37 -5.20
CA SER A 62 -4.31 8.83 -5.20
C SER A 62 -4.08 7.73 -6.24
N ALA A 63 -5.15 7.19 -6.87
CA ALA A 63 -5.00 6.23 -7.95
C ALA A 63 -4.14 6.79 -9.09
N GLN A 64 -2.96 6.17 -9.32
CA GLN A 64 -1.96 6.60 -10.32
C GLN A 64 -1.56 8.08 -10.18
N CYS A 65 -1.52 8.60 -8.96
CA CYS A 65 -1.09 9.96 -8.63
C CYS A 65 -0.19 9.91 -7.38
N THR A 66 0.75 10.86 -7.27
CA THR A 66 1.59 10.96 -6.07
C THR A 66 0.82 11.59 -4.91
N ASP A 67 1.07 11.12 -3.69
CA ASP A 67 0.43 11.66 -2.47
C ASP A 67 0.63 13.17 -2.37
N ARG A 68 1.86 13.66 -2.66
CA ARG A 68 2.16 15.10 -2.69
C ARG A 68 1.24 15.89 -3.64
N ARG A 69 0.94 15.35 -4.83
CA ARG A 69 0.04 16.02 -5.77
C ARG A 69 -1.40 15.99 -5.28
N VAL A 70 -1.83 14.87 -4.68
CA VAL A 70 -3.16 14.76 -4.07
C VAL A 70 -3.31 15.81 -2.98
N ASN A 71 -2.36 15.90 -2.05
CA ASN A 71 -2.40 16.84 -0.93
C ASN A 71 -2.50 18.29 -1.40
N LEU A 72 -1.78 18.68 -2.45
CA LEU A 72 -1.90 20.03 -3.04
C LEU A 72 -3.29 20.31 -3.63
N VAL A 73 -3.94 19.30 -4.20
CA VAL A 73 -5.26 19.47 -4.84
C VAL A 73 -6.38 19.43 -3.83
N THR A 74 -6.26 18.62 -2.79
CA THR A 74 -7.31 18.45 -1.77
C THR A 74 -7.54 19.68 -0.93
N VAL A 75 -6.56 20.58 -0.77
CA VAL A 75 -6.74 21.87 -0.10
C VAL A 75 -7.85 22.71 -0.74
N ASP A 76 -7.80 22.92 -2.07
CA ASP A 76 -8.86 23.67 -2.77
C ASP A 76 -10.17 22.87 -2.88
N LEU A 77 -10.06 21.53 -3.03
CA LEU A 77 -11.23 20.66 -3.12
C LEU A 77 -12.06 20.71 -1.83
N PHE A 78 -11.46 20.50 -0.66
CA PHE A 78 -12.18 20.48 0.61
C PHE A 78 -12.63 21.87 1.06
N ARG A 79 -11.94 22.92 0.66
CA ARG A 79 -12.43 24.30 0.86
C ARG A 79 -13.73 24.57 0.11
N ARG A 80 -13.91 24.00 -1.09
CA ARG A 80 -15.11 24.18 -1.92
C ARG A 80 -16.23 23.19 -1.54
N TRP A 81 -15.87 21.96 -1.26
CA TRP A 81 -16.81 20.86 -1.00
C TRP A 81 -16.40 20.07 0.25
N PRO A 82 -16.60 20.66 1.45
CA PRO A 82 -16.12 20.09 2.72
C PRO A 82 -16.93 18.88 3.20
N THR A 83 -18.08 18.61 2.61
CA THR A 83 -18.99 17.53 3.05
C THR A 83 -19.42 16.67 1.87
N PRO A 84 -19.91 15.44 2.10
CA PRO A 84 -20.52 14.60 1.07
C PRO A 84 -21.66 15.32 0.34
N ALA A 85 -22.51 16.07 1.05
CA ALA A 85 -23.59 16.82 0.46
C ALA A 85 -23.09 17.92 -0.50
N ALA A 86 -22.12 18.70 -0.06
CA ALA A 86 -21.50 19.72 -0.92
C ALA A 86 -20.84 19.11 -2.15
N LEU A 87 -20.13 17.99 -2.01
CA LEU A 87 -19.45 17.32 -3.12
C LEU A 87 -20.47 16.68 -4.09
N ALA A 88 -21.54 16.08 -3.60
CA ALA A 88 -22.60 15.49 -4.43
C ALA A 88 -23.33 16.53 -5.31
N ALA A 89 -23.41 17.78 -4.83
CA ALA A 89 -24.00 18.94 -5.54
C ALA A 89 -23.00 19.63 -6.49
N ALA A 90 -21.71 19.25 -6.48
CA ALA A 90 -20.70 19.89 -7.31
C ALA A 90 -21.00 19.70 -8.81
N ARG A 91 -20.78 20.76 -9.59
CA ARG A 91 -20.87 20.68 -11.06
C ARG A 91 -19.69 19.86 -11.59
N PRO A 92 -19.93 18.83 -12.43
CA PRO A 92 -18.86 17.94 -12.92
C PRO A 92 -17.67 18.70 -13.51
N ARG A 93 -17.93 19.70 -14.36
CA ARG A 93 -16.86 20.51 -15.00
C ARG A 93 -16.01 21.29 -13.99
N GLU A 94 -16.59 21.79 -12.91
CA GLU A 94 -15.89 22.54 -11.87
C GLU A 94 -15.00 21.59 -11.05
N LEU A 95 -15.54 20.40 -10.69
CA LEU A 95 -14.76 19.37 -9.99
C LEU A 95 -13.61 18.87 -10.86
N GLU A 96 -13.86 18.57 -12.14
CA GLU A 96 -12.82 18.18 -13.09
C GLU A 96 -11.71 19.21 -13.21
N ALA A 97 -12.01 20.50 -13.22
CA ALA A 97 -11.03 21.58 -13.28
C ALA A 97 -10.12 21.55 -12.06
N VAL A 98 -10.68 21.42 -10.86
CA VAL A 98 -9.92 21.38 -9.59
C VAL A 98 -9.00 20.15 -9.54
N ILE A 99 -9.49 18.97 -9.88
CA ILE A 99 -8.71 17.73 -9.75
C ILE A 99 -7.88 17.38 -11.00
N ARG A 100 -7.87 18.22 -12.03
CA ARG A 100 -7.25 17.96 -13.33
C ARG A 100 -5.82 17.44 -13.23
N SER A 101 -5.04 18.02 -12.35
CA SER A 101 -3.61 17.68 -12.19
C SER A 101 -3.35 16.31 -11.54
N THR A 102 -4.40 15.62 -11.05
CA THR A 102 -4.26 14.26 -10.48
C THR A 102 -4.27 13.16 -11.54
N GLY A 103 -4.48 13.48 -12.83
CA GLY A 103 -4.63 12.50 -13.92
C GLY A 103 -5.97 11.75 -13.85
N PHE A 104 -6.41 11.19 -14.99
CA PHE A 104 -7.70 10.48 -15.10
C PHE A 104 -8.89 11.24 -14.49
N PHE A 105 -8.83 12.56 -14.50
CA PHE A 105 -9.68 13.46 -13.74
C PHE A 105 -11.18 13.29 -14.04
N ARG A 106 -11.58 12.97 -15.29
CA ARG A 106 -12.98 12.73 -15.64
C ARG A 106 -13.54 11.48 -14.93
N ALA A 107 -12.79 10.38 -14.96
CA ALA A 107 -13.19 9.15 -14.29
C ALA A 107 -13.19 9.34 -12.76
N LYS A 108 -12.20 10.06 -12.23
CA LYS A 108 -12.13 10.40 -10.79
C LYS A 108 -13.29 11.30 -10.38
N ALA A 109 -13.63 12.32 -11.15
CA ALA A 109 -14.77 13.19 -10.87
C ALA A 109 -16.08 12.39 -10.83
N LYS A 110 -16.31 11.50 -11.82
CA LYS A 110 -17.46 10.59 -11.82
C LYS A 110 -17.50 9.71 -10.57
N SER A 111 -16.35 9.15 -10.17
CA SER A 111 -16.21 8.33 -8.96
C SER A 111 -16.50 9.13 -7.70
N LEU A 112 -15.95 10.34 -7.56
CA LEU A 112 -16.16 11.19 -6.40
C LEU A 112 -17.63 11.61 -6.25
N LEU A 113 -18.27 12.06 -7.34
CA LEU A 113 -19.69 12.41 -7.34
C LEU A 113 -20.58 11.20 -7.00
N GLY A 114 -20.29 10.04 -7.58
CA GLY A 114 -21.01 8.81 -7.28
C GLY A 114 -20.79 8.33 -5.86
N CYS A 115 -19.55 8.45 -5.34
CA CYS A 115 -19.22 8.12 -3.95
C CYS A 115 -20.01 9.02 -2.98
N ALA A 116 -19.99 10.34 -3.20
CA ALA A 116 -20.67 11.30 -2.34
C ALA A 116 -22.19 11.06 -2.32
N ARG A 117 -22.82 10.80 -3.47
CA ARG A 117 -24.23 10.43 -3.55
C ARG A 117 -24.51 9.13 -2.81
N GLY A 118 -23.69 8.09 -3.02
CA GLY A 118 -23.83 6.82 -2.34
C GLY A 118 -23.70 6.92 -0.81
N LEU A 119 -22.88 7.84 -0.30
CA LEU A 119 -22.83 8.15 1.13
C LEU A 119 -24.15 8.74 1.62
N LEU A 120 -24.71 9.71 0.91
CA LEU A 120 -26.00 10.32 1.28
C LEU A 120 -27.17 9.35 1.22
N GLU A 121 -27.23 8.56 0.16
CA GLU A 121 -28.36 7.66 -0.10
C GLU A 121 -28.42 6.43 0.82
N ARG A 122 -27.26 5.98 1.31
CA ARG A 122 -27.17 4.68 2.00
C ARG A 122 -26.51 4.74 3.38
N HIS A 123 -25.93 5.88 3.74
CA HIS A 123 -25.14 6.01 4.95
C HIS A 123 -25.30 7.37 5.64
N ASP A 124 -26.41 8.08 5.38
CA ASP A 124 -26.74 9.37 6.00
C ASP A 124 -25.63 10.43 5.89
N GLY A 125 -24.82 10.35 4.82
CA GLY A 125 -23.66 11.21 4.60
C GLY A 125 -22.40 10.82 5.36
N GLU A 126 -22.42 9.75 6.13
CA GLU A 126 -21.27 9.27 6.89
C GLU A 126 -20.46 8.20 6.14
N VAL A 127 -19.17 8.11 6.43
CA VAL A 127 -18.32 7.04 5.88
C VAL A 127 -18.53 5.76 6.69
N PRO A 128 -19.05 4.67 6.07
CA PRO A 128 -19.39 3.45 6.80
C PRO A 128 -18.13 2.74 7.35
N ARG A 129 -18.24 2.22 8.58
CA ARG A 129 -17.23 1.40 9.23
C ARG A 129 -17.38 -0.09 8.86
N SER A 130 -17.47 -0.37 7.56
CA SER A 130 -17.60 -1.73 7.03
C SER A 130 -16.89 -1.81 5.68
N LEU A 131 -16.02 -2.80 5.53
CA LEU A 131 -15.32 -3.07 4.27
C LEU A 131 -16.32 -3.35 3.15
N GLU A 132 -17.37 -4.14 3.45
CA GLU A 132 -18.42 -4.53 2.52
C GLU A 132 -19.22 -3.32 2.04
N ALA A 133 -19.57 -2.41 2.94
CA ALA A 133 -20.27 -1.18 2.60
C ALA A 133 -19.39 -0.21 1.80
N LEU A 134 -18.12 -0.06 2.18
CA LEU A 134 -17.18 0.81 1.46
C LEU A 134 -16.97 0.38 0.01
N VAL A 135 -16.84 -0.91 -0.27
CA VAL A 135 -16.61 -1.39 -1.66
C VAL A 135 -17.83 -1.25 -2.57
N GLN A 136 -19.01 -0.94 -2.01
CA GLN A 136 -20.21 -0.62 -2.80
C GLN A 136 -20.23 0.85 -3.27
N LEU A 137 -19.36 1.70 -2.73
CA LEU A 137 -19.26 3.09 -3.14
C LEU A 137 -18.50 3.23 -4.47
N ALA A 138 -18.92 4.18 -5.29
CA ALA A 138 -18.31 4.41 -6.60
C ALA A 138 -16.82 4.79 -6.46
N GLY A 139 -15.95 4.12 -7.21
CA GLY A 139 -14.51 4.38 -7.16
C GLY A 139 -13.77 3.80 -5.94
N VAL A 140 -14.46 3.04 -5.09
CA VAL A 140 -13.89 2.41 -3.90
C VAL A 140 -13.69 0.93 -4.14
N GLY A 141 -12.45 0.54 -4.42
CA GLY A 141 -12.04 -0.86 -4.46
C GLY A 141 -11.58 -1.36 -3.08
N ARG A 142 -11.34 -2.68 -2.96
CA ARG A 142 -10.88 -3.32 -1.73
C ARG A 142 -9.66 -2.63 -1.10
N LYS A 143 -8.68 -2.22 -1.93
CA LYS A 143 -7.50 -1.50 -1.45
C LYS A 143 -7.86 -0.17 -0.80
N THR A 144 -8.71 0.64 -1.44
CA THR A 144 -9.20 1.92 -0.92
C THR A 144 -9.96 1.71 0.39
N ALA A 145 -10.85 0.72 0.44
CA ALA A 145 -11.60 0.39 1.64
C ALA A 145 -10.68 -0.03 2.80
N ASN A 146 -9.67 -0.88 2.56
CA ASN A 146 -8.68 -1.25 3.58
C ASN A 146 -7.88 -0.04 4.09
N VAL A 147 -7.54 0.94 3.23
CA VAL A 147 -6.88 2.18 3.66
C VAL A 147 -7.79 2.96 4.61
N VAL A 148 -9.04 3.17 4.23
CA VAL A 148 -10.00 3.94 5.04
C VAL A 148 -10.27 3.23 6.37
N MET A 149 -10.53 1.92 6.37
CA MET A 149 -10.75 1.13 7.59
C MET A 149 -9.54 1.21 8.53
N GLY A 150 -8.34 1.02 7.99
CA GLY A 150 -7.12 1.05 8.80
C GLY A 150 -6.76 2.44 9.31
N VAL A 151 -6.74 3.43 8.42
CA VAL A 151 -6.20 4.77 8.76
C VAL A 151 -7.23 5.65 9.48
N ALA A 152 -8.50 5.67 9.01
CA ALA A 152 -9.51 6.52 9.65
C ALA A 152 -10.14 5.90 10.89
N PHE A 153 -10.25 4.57 10.95
CA PHE A 153 -10.98 3.88 12.01
C PHE A 153 -10.10 2.97 12.89
N GLY A 154 -8.83 2.78 12.54
CA GLY A 154 -7.93 1.88 13.28
C GLY A 154 -8.27 0.39 13.12
N GLU A 155 -9.13 0.04 12.18
CA GLU A 155 -9.64 -1.32 11.99
C GLU A 155 -8.84 -2.09 10.93
N ALA A 156 -8.08 -3.09 11.39
CA ALA A 156 -7.27 -3.94 10.53
C ALA A 156 -8.15 -4.98 9.81
N THR A 157 -8.65 -4.64 8.61
CA THR A 157 -9.46 -5.51 7.74
C THR A 157 -8.63 -6.25 6.69
N GLY A 158 -7.39 -5.83 6.46
CA GLY A 158 -6.46 -6.45 5.52
C GLY A 158 -5.11 -5.72 5.47
N VAL A 159 -4.19 -6.27 4.70
CA VAL A 159 -2.90 -5.64 4.40
C VAL A 159 -3.03 -4.88 3.09
N VAL A 160 -2.80 -3.57 3.12
CA VAL A 160 -2.82 -2.74 1.90
C VAL A 160 -1.61 -3.08 1.02
N VAL A 161 -1.86 -3.63 -0.16
CA VAL A 161 -0.79 -4.02 -1.09
C VAL A 161 -0.72 -3.04 -2.26
N ASP A 162 0.25 -2.15 -2.21
CA ASP A 162 0.65 -1.29 -3.31
C ASP A 162 1.86 -1.87 -4.08
N THR A 163 2.43 -1.11 -5.00
CA THR A 163 3.61 -1.53 -5.77
C THR A 163 4.84 -1.75 -4.89
N HIS A 164 5.01 -0.98 -3.80
CA HIS A 164 6.11 -1.16 -2.84
C HIS A 164 5.90 -2.40 -1.99
N VAL A 165 4.75 -2.53 -1.36
CA VAL A 165 4.39 -3.68 -0.51
C VAL A 165 4.47 -4.98 -1.32
N GLY A 166 3.88 -5.04 -2.51
CA GLY A 166 3.93 -6.22 -3.37
C GLY A 166 5.36 -6.61 -3.77
N ARG A 167 6.18 -5.64 -4.22
CA ARG A 167 7.58 -5.86 -4.58
C ARG A 167 8.38 -6.40 -3.41
N ILE A 168 8.31 -5.72 -2.26
CA ILE A 168 9.14 -6.05 -1.10
C ILE A 168 8.70 -7.36 -0.47
N SER A 169 7.40 -7.61 -0.35
CA SER A 169 6.87 -8.89 0.16
C SER A 169 7.32 -10.08 -0.68
N ARG A 170 7.41 -9.93 -2.01
CA ARG A 170 7.98 -10.98 -2.88
C ARG A 170 9.48 -11.14 -2.63
N ARG A 171 10.27 -10.05 -2.54
CA ARG A 171 11.70 -10.12 -2.23
C ARG A 171 11.99 -10.76 -0.88
N LEU A 172 11.12 -10.52 0.09
CA LEU A 172 11.15 -11.15 1.42
C LEU A 172 10.65 -12.60 1.41
N GLY A 173 10.11 -13.10 0.30
CA GLY A 173 9.54 -14.45 0.22
C GLY A 173 8.29 -14.66 1.07
N LEU A 174 7.59 -13.58 1.43
CA LEU A 174 6.32 -13.66 2.17
C LEU A 174 5.14 -14.03 1.26
N THR A 175 5.23 -13.68 -0.01
CA THR A 175 4.30 -14.08 -1.07
C THR A 175 5.05 -14.34 -2.37
N ARG A 176 4.45 -15.10 -3.29
CA ARG A 176 4.90 -15.26 -4.69
C ARG A 176 3.98 -14.56 -5.68
N GLN A 177 2.87 -14.01 -5.19
CA GLN A 177 1.84 -13.43 -6.04
C GLN A 177 2.29 -12.07 -6.60
N THR A 178 1.92 -11.82 -7.85
CA THR A 178 2.08 -10.52 -8.52
C THR A 178 0.81 -9.69 -8.45
N ASP A 179 -0.33 -10.34 -8.36
CA ASP A 179 -1.64 -9.73 -8.13
C ASP A 179 -1.78 -9.25 -6.68
N ALA A 180 -2.27 -8.02 -6.49
CA ALA A 180 -2.35 -7.38 -5.18
C ALA A 180 -3.34 -8.10 -4.23
N VAL A 181 -4.49 -8.56 -4.74
CA VAL A 181 -5.51 -9.23 -3.93
C VAL A 181 -5.02 -10.61 -3.47
N ARG A 182 -4.36 -11.35 -4.36
CA ARG A 182 -3.75 -12.63 -4.00
C ARG A 182 -2.59 -12.45 -3.03
N ALA A 183 -1.77 -11.41 -3.21
CA ALA A 183 -0.68 -11.08 -2.29
C ALA A 183 -1.22 -10.70 -0.90
N GLU A 184 -2.28 -9.89 -0.81
CA GLU A 184 -2.97 -9.59 0.44
C GLU A 184 -3.40 -10.88 1.16
N ARG A 185 -4.06 -11.81 0.44
CA ARG A 185 -4.49 -13.11 1.00
C ARG A 185 -3.34 -13.97 1.56
N ASP A 186 -2.16 -13.88 0.97
CA ASP A 186 -0.97 -14.54 1.50
C ASP A 186 -0.44 -13.81 2.75
N LEU A 187 -0.38 -12.48 2.70
CA LEU A 187 0.19 -11.65 3.76
C LEU A 187 -0.63 -11.71 5.06
N VAL A 188 -1.96 -11.70 4.97
CA VAL A 188 -2.82 -11.81 6.16
C VAL A 188 -2.66 -13.14 6.91
N LYS A 189 -2.13 -14.19 6.26
CA LYS A 189 -1.87 -15.48 6.90
C LYS A 189 -0.55 -15.52 7.68
N VAL A 190 0.40 -14.64 7.36
CA VAL A 190 1.76 -14.69 7.92
C VAL A 190 2.12 -13.44 8.73
N VAL A 191 1.55 -12.29 8.41
CA VAL A 191 1.74 -11.04 9.16
C VAL A 191 0.78 -11.00 10.35
N PRO A 192 1.23 -10.76 11.59
CA PRO A 192 0.33 -10.64 12.73
C PRO A 192 -0.68 -9.49 12.52
N ARG A 193 -1.95 -9.72 12.86
CA ARG A 193 -3.05 -8.76 12.62
C ARG A 193 -2.78 -7.37 13.22
N THR A 194 -2.15 -7.31 14.37
CA THR A 194 -1.76 -6.07 15.05
C THR A 194 -0.79 -5.19 14.24
N HIS A 195 -0.17 -5.75 13.20
CA HIS A 195 0.77 -5.03 12.34
C HIS A 195 0.20 -4.68 10.97
N TRP A 196 -0.97 -5.17 10.53
CA TRP A 196 -1.46 -5.06 9.15
C TRP A 196 -1.44 -3.63 8.62
N ILE A 197 -1.94 -2.66 9.39
CA ILE A 197 -1.99 -1.25 9.00
C ILE A 197 -0.56 -0.70 8.87
N ALA A 198 0.19 -0.74 9.95
CA ALA A 198 1.54 -0.16 9.99
C ALA A 198 2.55 -0.90 9.10
N PHE A 199 2.36 -2.19 8.82
CA PHE A 199 3.22 -2.97 7.94
C PHE A 199 3.26 -2.38 6.53
N SER A 200 2.11 -1.98 6.00
CA SER A 200 2.01 -1.38 4.67
C SER A 200 2.76 -0.04 4.60
N HIS A 201 2.53 0.87 5.55
CA HIS A 201 3.19 2.17 5.60
C HIS A 201 4.71 2.04 5.75
N ARG A 202 5.17 1.16 6.66
CA ARG A 202 6.60 0.90 6.88
C ARG A 202 7.28 0.27 5.68
N LEU A 203 6.61 -0.62 4.95
CA LEU A 203 7.15 -1.17 3.70
C LEU A 203 7.19 -0.14 2.57
N ILE A 204 6.23 0.78 2.50
CA ILE A 204 6.26 1.89 1.55
C ILE A 204 7.49 2.76 1.82
N GLU A 205 7.71 3.16 3.08
CA GLU A 205 8.87 3.97 3.47
C GLU A 205 10.19 3.24 3.21
N HIS A 206 10.29 1.97 3.60
CA HIS A 206 11.42 1.10 3.29
C HIS A 206 11.67 0.98 1.77
N GLY A 207 10.62 0.95 0.99
CA GLY A 207 10.66 0.86 -0.47
C GLY A 207 11.08 2.15 -1.16
N ARG A 208 10.82 3.29 -0.53
CA ARG A 208 11.24 4.63 -0.99
C ARG A 208 12.72 4.91 -0.66
N SER A 209 13.20 4.40 0.48
CA SER A 209 14.53 4.73 1.01
C SER A 209 15.60 3.66 0.78
N VAL A 210 15.29 2.39 0.97
CA VAL A 210 16.27 1.28 0.99
C VAL A 210 16.01 0.24 -0.10
N CYS A 211 14.82 -0.37 -0.12
CA CYS A 211 14.49 -1.46 -1.04
C CYS A 211 13.99 -0.93 -2.39
N LEU A 212 14.83 -0.14 -3.07
CA LEU A 212 14.50 0.48 -4.36
C LEU A 212 14.19 -0.55 -5.44
N ALA A 213 13.40 -0.16 -6.45
CA ALA A 213 12.95 -1.09 -7.50
C ALA A 213 14.12 -1.68 -8.29
N ARG A 214 15.03 -0.83 -8.81
CA ARG A 214 16.14 -1.24 -9.69
C ARG A 214 17.43 -1.58 -8.94
N ARG A 215 17.83 -0.78 -7.95
CA ARG A 215 19.09 -0.92 -7.20
C ARG A 215 18.83 -0.86 -5.70
N PRO A 216 18.36 -1.96 -5.08
CA PRO A 216 18.13 -1.99 -3.64
C PRO A 216 19.44 -1.92 -2.86
N ARG A 217 19.46 -1.16 -1.76
CA ARG A 217 20.61 -0.96 -0.87
C ARG A 217 20.70 -2.09 0.17
N CYS A 218 20.93 -3.32 -0.31
CA CYS A 218 20.86 -4.51 0.53
C CYS A 218 21.94 -4.57 1.63
N ALA A 219 23.12 -3.98 1.43
CA ALA A 219 24.21 -4.02 2.41
C ALA A 219 23.85 -3.33 3.73
N GLY A 220 23.13 -2.19 3.67
CA GLY A 220 22.65 -1.47 4.86
C GLY A 220 21.20 -1.75 5.24
N CYS A 221 20.60 -2.82 4.72
CA CYS A 221 19.19 -3.11 4.97
C CYS A 221 18.99 -3.79 6.32
N VAL A 222 18.10 -3.25 7.14
CA VAL A 222 17.72 -3.80 8.46
C VAL A 222 17.09 -5.20 8.40
N LEU A 223 16.73 -5.65 7.19
CA LEU A 223 16.14 -6.96 6.92
C LEU A 223 17.06 -7.90 6.16
N ALA A 224 18.36 -7.56 5.98
CA ALA A 224 19.27 -8.25 5.08
C ALA A 224 19.42 -9.75 5.39
N ASP A 225 19.52 -10.12 6.68
CA ASP A 225 19.64 -11.49 7.18
C ASP A 225 18.31 -12.29 7.12
N LEU A 226 17.18 -11.61 7.13
CA LEU A 226 15.84 -12.21 7.03
C LEU A 226 15.35 -12.31 5.58
N CYS A 227 16.04 -11.67 4.63
CA CYS A 227 15.59 -11.52 3.26
C CYS A 227 16.26 -12.55 2.32
N PRO A 228 15.49 -13.47 1.70
CA PRO A 228 16.03 -14.39 0.69
C PRO A 228 16.36 -13.69 -0.64
N ARG A 229 16.06 -12.41 -0.78
CA ARG A 229 16.34 -11.57 -1.96
C ARG A 229 15.76 -12.12 -3.26
N VAL A 230 14.52 -12.63 -3.20
CA VAL A 230 13.86 -13.18 -4.39
C VAL A 230 13.71 -12.12 -5.48
N GLY A 231 14.24 -12.38 -6.70
CA GLY A 231 14.19 -11.45 -7.83
C GLY A 231 14.98 -10.14 -7.62
N VAL A 232 15.97 -10.16 -6.74
CA VAL A 232 16.99 -9.08 -6.63
C VAL A 232 18.19 -9.49 -7.47
N PRO A 233 18.62 -8.63 -8.44
CA PRO A 233 19.81 -8.88 -9.24
C PRO A 233 21.09 -8.88 -8.41
#